data_52fbabdc350b24920bd31dde98d06683
#
_entry.id   52fbabdc350b24920bd31dde98d06683
#
_cell.length_a   1.000
_cell.length_b   1.000
_cell.length_c   1.000
_cell.angle_alpha   90.00
_cell.angle_beta   90.00
_cell.angle_gamma   90.00
#
_symmetry.space_group_name_H-M   'P 1'
#
loop_
_entity.id
_entity.type
_entity.pdbx_description
1 polymer ?
#
loop_
_entity_poly.entity_id
_entity_poly.type
_entity_poly.pdbx_seq_one_letter_code
_entity_poly.pdbx_strand_id
1 'polypeptide(L)'
;MDQYAHHATKKPSEFAKRILLAVSGLTPQIVTETLYSLAVESVDPFVPTEVHLLSTNEGAKRALLLLLSDQPGWFHRLCNDYGLSEIAFPEQNIHVLTDRNGQPLEDIRTAEDNQCAADCITDQVRLLTADADSALHVSLAGGXXXTMGFFAGYALSLFGRPQDRLSHVLVPGEYEFSGDFFYPSQTRRVIEGKDKRPLDAADAKLMLADIPFVHMRQGLPETLLEGSSSYSEVVRAANAAIGPMELVIDLPQCRFRAGGKVYTMRRAAIAMLSVFARRAIEKKGPLDAPAKGVCDPEWGKLYFKELLQCVHHVDDLSEETRFSLRKGMDGETFSMQLSRLQSSLRKLLGPGAIPYLIDNGGTRPGKFQITLPPESIHYAPLPEPKIDLAGK
;
A
#
# COMPACT_ATOMS: atom_id res chain seq x y z
N MET A 1 -31.01 -15.36 11.79
CA MET A 1 -31.40 -14.28 10.85
C MET A 1 -30.18 -13.46 10.52
N ASP A 2 -29.79 -13.56 9.29
CA ASP A 2 -28.48 -13.06 8.80
C ASP A 2 -28.37 -11.55 8.88
N GLN A 3 -27.44 -11.11 9.73
CA GLN A 3 -27.06 -9.69 9.78
C GLN A 3 -25.76 -9.45 9.03
N TYR A 4 -25.56 -10.17 7.94
CA TYR A 4 -24.49 -9.81 7.00
C TYR A 4 -25.16 -9.11 5.83
N ALA A 5 -25.50 -7.83 6.03
CA ALA A 5 -25.84 -6.97 4.91
C ALA A 5 -24.57 -6.91 4.04
N HIS A 6 -24.64 -7.52 2.87
CA HIS A 6 -23.65 -7.31 1.83
C HIS A 6 -23.70 -5.82 1.47
N HIS A 7 -22.77 -5.04 2.00
CA HIS A 7 -22.54 -3.71 1.47
C HIS A 7 -22.06 -3.92 0.03
N ALA A 8 -22.95 -3.69 -0.92
CA ALA A 8 -22.60 -3.74 -2.33
C ALA A 8 -21.40 -2.81 -2.53
N THR A 9 -20.29 -3.36 -3.02
CA THR A 9 -19.08 -2.58 -3.26
C THR A 9 -19.38 -1.53 -4.31
N LYS A 10 -19.12 -0.26 -3.98
CA LYS A 10 -19.33 0.87 -4.87
C LYS A 10 -18.44 0.70 -6.11
N LYS A 11 -19.03 0.84 -7.30
CA LYS A 11 -18.29 0.74 -8.56
C LYS A 11 -17.30 1.90 -8.71
N PRO A 12 -16.18 1.69 -9.40
CA PRO A 12 -15.22 2.78 -9.63
C PRO A 12 -15.88 4.02 -10.26
N SER A 13 -16.82 3.83 -11.18
CA SER A 13 -17.52 4.94 -11.87
C SER A 13 -18.41 5.76 -10.94
N GLU A 14 -18.73 5.24 -9.77
CA GLU A 14 -19.62 5.91 -8.80
C GLU A 14 -18.88 6.83 -7.84
N PHE A 15 -17.54 6.85 -7.86
CA PHE A 15 -16.75 7.70 -6.96
C PHE A 15 -16.78 9.15 -7.46
N ALA A 16 -16.79 10.09 -6.52
CA ALA A 16 -16.84 11.53 -6.85
C ALA A 16 -15.59 11.97 -7.62
N LYS A 17 -14.44 11.41 -7.27
CA LYS A 17 -13.17 11.70 -7.95
C LYS A 17 -12.70 10.42 -8.65
N ARG A 18 -12.53 10.50 -9.94
CA ARG A 18 -12.14 9.36 -10.78
C ARG A 18 -10.86 9.73 -11.51
N ILE A 19 -9.81 8.99 -11.24
CA ILE A 19 -8.46 9.33 -11.70
C ILE A 19 -7.98 8.29 -12.69
N LEU A 20 -7.51 8.73 -13.86
CA LEU A 20 -6.77 7.89 -14.79
C LEU A 20 -5.29 8.22 -14.66
N LEU A 21 -4.47 7.23 -14.34
CA LEU A 21 -3.01 7.35 -14.37
C LEU A 21 -2.48 6.47 -15.50
N ALA A 22 -1.91 7.09 -16.51
CA ALA A 22 -1.24 6.36 -17.59
C ALA A 22 0.26 6.33 -17.27
N VAL A 23 0.88 5.17 -17.46
CA VAL A 23 2.32 4.99 -17.28
C VAL A 23 2.90 4.61 -18.64
N SER A 24 3.77 5.45 -19.18
CA SER A 24 4.23 5.30 -20.56
C SER A 24 5.66 5.82 -20.73
N GLY A 25 6.37 5.21 -21.66
CA GLY A 25 7.64 5.74 -22.17
C GLY A 25 7.39 6.75 -23.28
N LEU A 26 7.68 6.37 -24.51
CA LEU A 26 7.64 7.28 -25.66
C LEU A 26 6.31 7.30 -26.45
N THR A 27 5.30 6.57 -25.97
CA THR A 27 4.02 6.44 -26.69
C THR A 27 2.87 7.06 -25.90
N PRO A 28 2.68 8.38 -26.00
CA PRO A 28 1.59 9.04 -25.27
C PRO A 28 0.19 8.65 -25.75
N GLN A 29 0.09 7.98 -26.88
CA GLN A 29 -1.16 7.47 -27.44
C GLN A 29 -1.97 6.67 -26.42
N ILE A 30 -1.29 6.01 -25.47
CA ILE A 30 -1.98 5.21 -24.45
C ILE A 30 -3.04 6.04 -23.69
N VAL A 31 -2.78 7.32 -23.48
CA VAL A 31 -3.73 8.19 -22.75
C VAL A 31 -5.06 8.25 -23.49
N THR A 32 -5.02 8.56 -24.79
CA THR A 32 -6.25 8.71 -25.58
C THR A 32 -6.89 7.35 -25.87
N GLU A 33 -6.09 6.33 -26.11
CA GLU A 33 -6.59 4.97 -26.35
C GLU A 33 -7.34 4.43 -25.12
N THR A 34 -6.74 4.58 -23.94
CA THR A 34 -7.36 4.14 -22.69
C THR A 34 -8.60 4.98 -22.38
N LEU A 35 -8.50 6.28 -22.53
CA LEU A 35 -9.61 7.19 -22.24
C LEU A 35 -10.81 6.86 -23.14
N TYR A 36 -10.57 6.62 -24.43
CA TYR A 36 -11.62 6.20 -25.35
C TYR A 36 -12.28 4.89 -24.87
N SER A 37 -11.47 3.90 -24.51
CA SER A 37 -12.01 2.59 -24.09
C SER A 37 -12.83 2.71 -22.81
N LEU A 38 -12.38 3.50 -21.84
CA LEU A 38 -13.06 3.66 -20.55
C LEU A 38 -14.30 4.56 -20.63
N ALA A 39 -14.20 5.66 -21.34
CA ALA A 39 -15.24 6.71 -21.32
C ALA A 39 -16.25 6.60 -22.45
N VAL A 40 -15.86 6.06 -23.60
CA VAL A 40 -16.70 6.05 -24.80
C VAL A 40 -17.21 4.66 -25.12
N GLU A 41 -16.31 3.66 -25.17
CA GLU A 41 -16.67 2.32 -25.66
C GLU A 41 -17.32 1.44 -24.60
N SER A 42 -16.98 1.64 -23.33
CA SER A 42 -17.44 0.77 -22.23
C SER A 42 -18.95 0.85 -22.05
N VAL A 43 -19.56 -0.30 -21.77
CA VAL A 43 -21.01 -0.38 -21.43
C VAL A 43 -21.29 0.24 -20.06
N ASP A 44 -20.26 0.34 -19.20
CA ASP A 44 -20.35 0.99 -17.89
C ASP A 44 -19.23 2.03 -17.87
N PRO A 45 -19.44 3.22 -18.47
CA PRO A 45 -18.34 4.16 -18.67
C PRO A 45 -17.70 4.64 -17.36
N PHE A 46 -16.37 4.68 -17.37
CA PHE A 46 -15.57 5.35 -16.35
C PHE A 46 -15.01 6.62 -17.02
N VAL A 47 -15.62 7.76 -16.70
CA VAL A 47 -15.19 9.05 -17.24
C VAL A 47 -14.33 9.72 -16.16
N PRO A 48 -13.01 9.80 -16.35
CA PRO A 48 -12.15 10.42 -15.34
C PRO A 48 -12.50 11.86 -15.07
N THR A 49 -12.39 12.28 -13.81
CA THR A 49 -12.43 13.71 -13.48
C THR A 49 -11.08 14.35 -13.76
N GLU A 50 -10.01 13.56 -13.69
CA GLU A 50 -8.66 14.04 -13.99
C GLU A 50 -7.80 12.91 -14.56
N VAL A 51 -6.84 13.30 -15.39
CA VAL A 51 -5.86 12.40 -16.01
C VAL A 51 -4.47 12.82 -15.55
N HIS A 52 -3.64 11.82 -15.25
CA HIS A 52 -2.22 11.97 -14.94
C HIS A 52 -1.43 11.05 -15.86
N LEU A 53 -0.26 11.50 -16.26
CA LEU A 53 0.69 10.69 -17.03
C LEU A 53 2.02 10.68 -16.31
N LEU A 54 2.62 9.49 -16.17
CA LEU A 54 3.94 9.33 -15.59
C LEU A 54 4.87 8.81 -16.68
N SER A 55 5.99 9.52 -16.93
CA SER A 55 6.85 9.22 -18.07
C SER A 55 8.29 9.68 -17.83
N THR A 56 9.17 9.31 -18.76
CA THR A 56 10.53 9.87 -18.85
C THR A 56 10.45 11.31 -19.36
N ASN A 57 11.58 12.02 -19.30
CA ASN A 57 11.63 13.41 -19.76
C ASN A 57 11.22 13.53 -21.24
N GLU A 58 11.76 12.69 -22.11
CA GLU A 58 11.40 12.71 -23.51
C GLU A 58 9.95 12.33 -23.75
N GLY A 59 9.47 11.30 -23.03
CA GLY A 59 8.07 10.89 -23.12
C GLY A 59 7.11 11.99 -22.70
N ALA A 60 7.46 12.73 -21.64
CA ALA A 60 6.65 13.86 -21.15
C ALA A 60 6.60 14.99 -22.19
N LYS A 61 7.73 15.31 -22.83
CA LYS A 61 7.78 16.33 -23.88
C LYS A 61 6.91 15.94 -25.07
N ARG A 62 6.98 14.66 -25.48
CA ARG A 62 6.13 14.14 -26.56
C ARG A 62 4.65 14.24 -26.19
N ALA A 63 4.31 13.86 -24.97
CA ALA A 63 2.93 13.92 -24.51
C ALA A 63 2.40 15.34 -24.49
N LEU A 64 3.19 16.29 -24.01
CA LEU A 64 2.80 17.69 -23.98
C LEU A 64 2.52 18.19 -25.41
N LEU A 65 3.41 17.88 -26.34
CA LEU A 65 3.26 18.31 -27.74
C LEU A 65 2.07 17.63 -28.41
N LEU A 66 1.96 16.29 -28.30
CA LEU A 66 0.97 15.56 -29.09
C LEU A 66 -0.43 15.57 -28.46
N LEU A 67 -0.53 15.67 -27.15
CA LEU A 67 -1.82 15.59 -26.48
C LEU A 67 -2.39 16.94 -26.06
N LEU A 68 -1.55 17.86 -25.56
CA LEU A 68 -2.02 19.08 -24.89
C LEU A 68 -1.78 20.38 -25.65
N SER A 69 -0.97 20.35 -26.70
CA SER A 69 -0.71 21.55 -27.49
C SER A 69 -1.95 21.93 -28.34
N ASP A 70 -1.95 23.12 -28.90
CA ASP A 70 -3.02 23.56 -29.82
C ASP A 70 -3.05 22.72 -31.09
N GLN A 71 -1.88 22.21 -31.52
CA GLN A 71 -1.74 21.39 -32.72
C GLN A 71 -0.65 20.35 -32.47
N PRO A 72 -0.96 19.04 -32.51
CA PRO A 72 -2.27 18.44 -32.83
C PRO A 72 -3.26 18.38 -31.69
N GLY A 73 -2.83 18.35 -30.40
CA GLY A 73 -3.70 18.37 -29.24
C GLY A 73 -4.70 17.23 -29.19
N TRP A 74 -4.22 16.01 -29.34
CA TRP A 74 -5.09 14.83 -29.48
C TRP A 74 -6.01 14.57 -28.27
N PHE A 75 -5.59 14.92 -27.06
CA PHE A 75 -6.48 14.80 -25.90
C PHE A 75 -7.67 15.75 -26.06
N HIS A 76 -7.42 16.98 -26.45
CA HIS A 76 -8.48 17.96 -26.63
C HIS A 76 -9.41 17.57 -27.79
N ARG A 77 -8.85 17.01 -28.86
CA ARG A 77 -9.65 16.50 -29.99
C ARG A 77 -10.57 15.37 -29.58
N LEU A 78 -10.05 14.42 -28.77
CA LEU A 78 -10.86 13.31 -28.26
C LEU A 78 -12.03 13.83 -27.43
N CYS A 79 -11.75 14.75 -26.51
CA CYS A 79 -12.79 15.32 -25.66
C CYS A 79 -13.85 16.06 -26.48
N ASN A 80 -13.44 16.82 -27.50
CA ASN A 80 -14.36 17.49 -28.38
C ASN A 80 -15.20 16.50 -29.18
N ASP A 81 -14.56 15.50 -29.79
CA ASP A 81 -15.24 14.55 -30.65
C ASP A 81 -16.31 13.74 -29.88
N TYR A 82 -16.04 13.41 -28.62
CA TYR A 82 -16.90 12.51 -27.84
C TYR A 82 -17.59 13.18 -26.65
N GLY A 83 -17.52 14.51 -26.57
CA GLY A 83 -18.24 15.25 -25.52
C GLY A 83 -17.73 15.03 -24.11
N LEU A 84 -16.40 14.92 -23.94
CA LEU A 84 -15.76 14.66 -22.66
C LEU A 84 -15.11 15.92 -22.08
N SER A 85 -15.87 17.03 -22.04
CA SER A 85 -15.34 18.36 -21.76
C SER A 85 -14.93 18.64 -20.31
N GLU A 86 -15.33 17.78 -19.37
CA GLU A 86 -15.09 18.02 -17.95
C GLU A 86 -13.92 17.23 -17.35
N ILE A 87 -13.01 16.73 -18.21
CA ILE A 87 -11.84 16.01 -17.77
C ILE A 87 -10.65 16.98 -17.65
N ALA A 88 -10.07 17.07 -16.44
CA ALA A 88 -8.91 17.91 -16.20
C ALA A 88 -7.62 17.16 -16.57
N PHE A 89 -6.87 17.69 -17.52
CA PHE A 89 -5.53 17.18 -17.84
C PHE A 89 -4.59 18.35 -18.08
N PRO A 90 -4.27 19.11 -17.03
CA PRO A 90 -3.34 20.22 -17.17
C PRO A 90 -1.90 19.73 -17.30
N GLU A 91 -1.01 20.58 -17.77
CA GLU A 91 0.41 20.27 -17.98
C GLU A 91 1.06 19.72 -16.70
N GLN A 92 0.70 20.24 -15.54
CA GLN A 92 1.28 19.79 -14.25
C GLN A 92 0.89 18.37 -13.88
N ASN A 93 -0.07 17.76 -14.57
CA ASN A 93 -0.42 16.36 -14.39
C ASN A 93 0.42 15.42 -15.27
N ILE A 94 1.35 15.96 -16.02
CA ILE A 94 2.39 15.17 -16.69
C ILE A 94 3.58 15.13 -15.73
N HIS A 95 3.83 13.96 -15.14
CA HIS A 95 4.85 13.75 -14.12
C HIS A 95 6.07 13.09 -14.73
N VAL A 96 7.23 13.73 -14.58
CA VAL A 96 8.49 13.22 -15.12
C VAL A 96 9.20 12.44 -13.99
N LEU A 97 9.69 11.25 -14.32
CA LEU A 97 10.54 10.49 -13.41
C LEU A 97 11.80 11.31 -13.13
N THR A 98 12.22 11.35 -11.87
CA THR A 98 13.40 12.12 -11.46
C THR A 98 14.42 11.23 -10.76
N ASP A 99 15.69 11.64 -10.81
CA ASP A 99 16.76 11.00 -10.06
C ASP A 99 16.76 11.49 -8.60
N ARG A 100 17.74 11.06 -7.80
CA ARG A 100 17.85 11.41 -6.37
C ARG A 100 18.03 12.91 -6.14
N ASN A 101 18.55 13.62 -7.15
CA ASN A 101 18.79 15.06 -7.08
C ASN A 101 17.62 15.88 -7.65
N GLY A 102 16.53 15.20 -8.02
CA GLY A 102 15.36 15.86 -8.59
C GLY A 102 15.51 16.20 -10.06
N GLN A 103 16.55 15.70 -10.73
CA GLN A 103 16.76 15.95 -12.14
C GLN A 103 15.95 14.97 -13.00
N PRO A 104 15.36 15.42 -14.10
CA PRO A 104 14.56 14.53 -14.95
C PRO A 104 15.37 13.36 -15.51
N LEU A 105 14.77 12.16 -15.48
CA LEU A 105 15.36 10.97 -16.09
C LEU A 105 15.01 10.93 -17.57
N GLU A 106 16.03 10.90 -18.41
CA GLU A 106 15.84 10.79 -19.87
C GLU A 106 15.45 9.36 -20.25
N ASP A 107 15.95 8.37 -19.50
CA ASP A 107 15.71 6.97 -19.76
C ASP A 107 16.10 6.18 -18.49
N ILE A 108 15.76 4.92 -18.45
CA ILE A 108 16.15 4.01 -17.34
C ILE A 108 17.26 3.12 -17.86
N ARG A 109 18.51 3.45 -17.54
CA ARG A 109 19.68 2.76 -18.07
C ARG A 109 20.56 2.11 -17.00
N THR A 110 20.41 2.52 -15.75
CA THR A 110 21.23 2.00 -14.65
C THR A 110 20.34 1.42 -13.56
N ALA A 111 20.94 0.64 -12.64
CA ALA A 111 20.23 0.14 -11.48
C ALA A 111 19.69 1.29 -10.60
N GLU A 112 20.45 2.39 -10.55
CA GLU A 112 20.04 3.58 -9.80
C GLU A 112 18.83 4.25 -10.46
N ASP A 113 18.85 4.42 -11.79
CA ASP A 113 17.69 4.96 -12.52
C ASP A 113 16.45 4.11 -12.26
N ASN A 114 16.62 2.79 -12.27
CA ASN A 114 15.56 1.83 -12.04
C ASN A 114 14.96 2.01 -10.63
N GLN A 115 15.83 2.20 -9.62
CA GLN A 115 15.38 2.44 -8.26
C GLN A 115 14.63 3.78 -8.14
N CYS A 116 15.16 4.82 -8.78
CA CYS A 116 14.51 6.14 -8.79
C CYS A 116 13.14 6.09 -9.46
N ALA A 117 13.03 5.36 -10.57
CA ALA A 117 11.75 5.17 -11.27
C ALA A 117 10.76 4.45 -10.35
N ALA A 118 11.21 3.39 -9.66
CA ALA A 118 10.35 2.66 -8.72
C ALA A 118 9.82 3.58 -7.63
N ASP A 119 10.68 4.42 -7.06
CA ASP A 119 10.32 5.34 -5.99
C ASP A 119 9.33 6.41 -6.48
N CYS A 120 9.55 6.99 -7.66
CA CYS A 120 8.64 7.98 -8.25
C CYS A 120 7.26 7.40 -8.50
N ILE A 121 7.21 6.19 -9.07
CA ILE A 121 5.95 5.51 -9.37
C ILE A 121 5.21 5.20 -8.07
N THR A 122 5.93 4.71 -7.07
CA THR A 122 5.36 4.38 -5.76
C THR A 122 4.75 5.63 -5.11
N ASP A 123 5.47 6.75 -5.14
CA ASP A 123 4.99 8.01 -4.58
C ASP A 123 3.71 8.48 -5.27
N GLN A 124 3.66 8.39 -6.61
CA GLN A 124 2.47 8.80 -7.35
C GLN A 124 1.27 7.91 -7.02
N VAL A 125 1.45 6.60 -7.01
CA VAL A 125 0.34 5.69 -6.69
C VAL A 125 -0.13 5.91 -5.25
N ARG A 126 0.80 6.08 -4.31
CA ARG A 126 0.44 6.37 -2.91
C ARG A 126 -0.39 7.65 -2.82
N LEU A 127 0.06 8.70 -3.47
CA LEU A 127 -0.61 10.01 -3.47
C LEU A 127 -2.01 9.91 -4.09
N LEU A 128 -2.13 9.23 -5.23
CA LEU A 128 -3.39 9.13 -5.97
C LEU A 128 -4.38 8.13 -5.35
N THR A 129 -3.95 7.34 -4.37
CA THR A 129 -4.84 6.42 -3.62
C THR A 129 -5.15 6.93 -2.21
N ALA A 130 -4.72 8.15 -1.87
CA ALA A 130 -4.87 8.67 -0.50
C ALA A 130 -6.28 9.15 -0.18
N ASP A 131 -6.99 9.68 -1.17
CA ASP A 131 -8.36 10.21 -0.98
C ASP A 131 -9.37 9.06 -1.01
N ALA A 132 -10.05 8.83 0.11
CA ALA A 132 -11.02 7.74 0.23
C ALA A 132 -12.20 7.88 -0.75
N ASP A 133 -12.50 9.09 -1.19
CA ASP A 133 -13.62 9.36 -2.11
C ASP A 133 -13.20 9.29 -3.58
N SER A 134 -12.04 8.71 -3.86
CA SER A 134 -11.52 8.57 -5.22
C SER A 134 -11.41 7.11 -5.64
N ALA A 135 -11.42 6.90 -6.96
CA ALA A 135 -11.08 5.62 -7.58
C ALA A 135 -9.97 5.88 -8.60
N LEU A 136 -8.94 5.03 -8.59
CA LEU A 136 -7.79 5.15 -9.47
C LEU A 136 -7.81 4.02 -10.51
N HIS A 137 -7.72 4.39 -11.77
CA HIS A 137 -7.52 3.44 -12.87
C HIS A 137 -6.11 3.66 -13.43
N VAL A 138 -5.27 2.65 -13.31
CA VAL A 138 -3.89 2.70 -13.85
C VAL A 138 -3.87 1.96 -15.18
N SER A 139 -3.35 2.59 -16.21
CA SER A 139 -3.20 1.99 -17.53
C SER A 139 -1.73 1.93 -17.92
N LEU A 140 -1.31 0.76 -18.40
CA LEU A 140 0.08 0.48 -18.78
C LEU A 140 0.23 0.46 -20.29
N ALA A 141 1.26 1.15 -20.79
CA ALA A 141 1.64 1.08 -22.21
C ALA A 141 2.44 -0.19 -22.46
N GLY A 142 2.30 -0.76 -23.64
CA GLY A 142 3.16 -1.83 -24.09
C GLY A 142 4.55 -1.32 -24.47
N GLY A 143 5.46 -2.23 -24.61
CA GLY A 143 6.83 -1.88 -25.05
C GLY A 143 7.83 -1.73 -23.90
N UNK A 144 8.82 -1.05 -24.31
CA UNK A 144 9.96 -0.91 -23.55
C UNK A 144 9.92 -0.50 -22.12
N UNK A 145 9.04 0.00 -21.78
CA UNK A 145 8.94 0.41 -20.50
C UNK A 145 8.42 -0.67 -19.62
N UNK A 146 8.81 -1.64 -19.76
CA UNK A 146 8.46 -2.75 -19.10
C UNK A 146 8.58 -2.63 -17.66
N THR A 147 9.68 -2.23 -17.16
CA THR A 147 9.92 -2.08 -15.73
C THR A 147 8.99 -1.06 -15.10
N MET A 148 8.68 0.01 -15.79
CA MET A 148 7.73 1.01 -15.27
C MET A 148 6.37 0.37 -15.01
N GLY A 149 5.92 -0.48 -15.92
CA GLY A 149 4.66 -1.21 -15.77
C GLY A 149 4.68 -2.14 -14.56
N PHE A 150 5.78 -2.85 -14.35
CA PHE A 150 5.94 -3.71 -13.18
C PHE A 150 5.86 -2.91 -11.88
N PHE A 151 6.56 -1.79 -11.82
CA PHE A 151 6.54 -0.96 -10.61
C PHE A 151 5.15 -0.38 -10.34
N ALA A 152 4.44 0.03 -11.40
CA ALA A 152 3.07 0.53 -11.26
C ALA A 152 2.13 -0.57 -10.73
N GLY A 153 2.26 -1.78 -11.26
CA GLY A 153 1.48 -2.93 -10.80
C GLY A 153 1.76 -3.29 -9.35
N TYR A 154 3.05 -3.33 -8.97
CA TYR A 154 3.43 -3.63 -7.59
C TYR A 154 2.98 -2.51 -6.64
N ALA A 155 3.14 -1.25 -7.02
CA ALA A 155 2.69 -0.13 -6.21
C ALA A 155 1.17 -0.20 -5.99
N LEU A 156 0.44 -0.55 -7.04
CA LEU A 156 -1.02 -0.68 -6.93
C LEU A 156 -1.41 -1.87 -6.04
N SER A 157 -0.64 -2.97 -6.06
CA SER A 157 -0.85 -4.06 -5.11
C SER A 157 -0.67 -3.60 -3.67
N LEU A 158 0.34 -2.76 -3.42
CA LEU A 158 0.64 -2.28 -2.08
C LEU A 158 -0.38 -1.24 -1.59
N PHE A 159 -0.81 -0.33 -2.45
CA PHE A 159 -1.64 0.82 -2.06
C PHE A 159 -3.07 0.79 -2.59
N GLY A 160 -3.35 -0.08 -3.56
CA GLY A 160 -4.66 -0.13 -4.22
C GLY A 160 -5.79 -0.56 -3.31
N ARG A 161 -6.95 0.03 -3.54
CA ARG A 161 -8.18 -0.22 -2.79
C ARG A 161 -9.13 -1.07 -3.65
N PRO A 162 -10.19 -1.63 -3.09
CA PRO A 162 -11.10 -2.47 -3.89
C PRO A 162 -11.65 -1.80 -5.15
N GLN A 163 -11.79 -0.48 -5.15
CA GLN A 163 -12.30 0.28 -6.31
C GLN A 163 -11.22 0.56 -7.37
N ASP A 164 -9.95 0.32 -7.07
CA ASP A 164 -8.86 0.65 -8.00
C ASP A 164 -8.68 -0.46 -9.03
N ARG A 165 -8.25 -0.09 -10.23
CA ARG A 165 -8.14 -1.00 -11.37
C ARG A 165 -6.80 -0.82 -12.08
N LEU A 166 -6.37 -1.87 -12.74
CA LEU A 166 -5.15 -1.89 -13.56
C LEU A 166 -5.52 -2.51 -14.90
N SER A 167 -5.10 -1.89 -15.97
CA SER A 167 -5.41 -2.40 -17.32
C SER A 167 -4.28 -2.15 -18.30
N HIS A 168 -4.40 -2.82 -19.42
CA HIS A 168 -3.55 -2.65 -20.59
C HIS A 168 -4.48 -2.51 -21.79
N VAL A 169 -4.32 -1.44 -22.54
CA VAL A 169 -5.12 -1.25 -23.75
C VAL A 169 -4.46 -2.01 -24.92
N LEU A 170 -5.25 -2.83 -25.58
CA LEU A 170 -4.80 -3.62 -26.73
C LEU A 170 -5.27 -2.94 -28.00
N VAL A 171 -4.30 -2.56 -28.82
CA VAL A 171 -4.52 -1.88 -30.09
C VAL A 171 -4.23 -2.91 -31.20
N PRO A 172 -5.10 -3.04 -32.23
CA PRO A 172 -4.79 -3.96 -33.31
C PRO A 172 -3.45 -3.66 -33.96
N GLY A 173 -2.66 -4.69 -34.29
CA GLY A 173 -1.30 -4.55 -34.76
C GLY A 173 -1.10 -3.60 -35.92
N GLU A 174 -2.10 -3.48 -36.82
CA GLU A 174 -2.07 -2.54 -37.95
C GLU A 174 -2.00 -1.09 -37.49
N TYR A 175 -2.65 -0.77 -36.36
CA TYR A 175 -2.72 0.58 -35.78
C TYR A 175 -1.63 0.81 -34.73
N GLU A 176 -1.19 -0.22 -34.04
CA GLU A 176 -0.26 -0.12 -32.92
C GLU A 176 1.04 0.62 -33.29
N PHE A 177 1.51 0.42 -34.50
CA PHE A 177 2.77 1.03 -34.93
C PHE A 177 2.58 2.32 -35.74
N SER A 178 1.34 2.80 -35.84
CA SER A 178 1.08 4.08 -36.50
C SER A 178 1.30 5.24 -35.53
N GLY A 179 2.17 6.16 -35.89
CA GLY A 179 2.38 7.37 -35.10
C GLY A 179 1.19 8.34 -35.18
N ASP A 180 0.25 8.08 -36.07
CA ASP A 180 -0.92 8.94 -36.31
C ASP A 180 -2.19 8.44 -35.62
N PHE A 181 -2.17 7.26 -35.04
CA PHE A 181 -3.35 6.70 -34.35
C PHE A 181 -3.37 7.09 -32.89
N PHE A 182 -4.45 7.72 -32.43
CA PHE A 182 -4.63 8.14 -31.03
C PHE A 182 -5.93 7.63 -30.42
N TYR A 183 -6.96 7.41 -31.23
CA TYR A 183 -8.24 6.82 -30.82
C TYR A 183 -9.08 6.57 -32.07
N PRO A 184 -10.06 5.67 -32.03
CA PRO A 184 -10.98 5.48 -33.15
C PRO A 184 -11.78 6.76 -33.40
N SER A 185 -11.72 7.26 -34.62
CA SER A 185 -12.44 8.51 -35.00
C SER A 185 -13.91 8.19 -35.26
N GLN A 186 -14.77 9.19 -35.05
CA GLN A 186 -16.20 9.06 -35.32
C GLN A 186 -16.48 8.94 -36.84
N THR A 187 -15.71 9.66 -37.60
CA THR A 187 -15.84 9.67 -39.07
C THR A 187 -14.55 9.18 -39.69
N ARG A 188 -14.61 8.86 -40.98
CA ARG A 188 -13.45 8.36 -41.73
C ARG A 188 -12.26 9.28 -41.58
N ARG A 189 -11.13 8.75 -41.14
CA ARG A 189 -9.85 9.46 -41.05
C ARG A 189 -8.75 8.50 -41.50
N VAL A 190 -8.22 8.72 -42.68
CA VAL A 190 -7.18 7.87 -43.24
C VAL A 190 -5.84 8.24 -42.62
N ILE A 191 -5.16 7.23 -42.07
CA ILE A 191 -3.85 7.35 -41.44
C ILE A 191 -2.89 6.38 -42.11
N GLU A 192 -1.60 6.58 -41.88
CA GLU A 192 -0.56 5.68 -42.39
C GLU A 192 -0.30 4.59 -41.34
N GLY A 193 -0.58 3.36 -41.72
CA GLY A 193 -0.35 2.19 -40.85
C GLY A 193 1.00 1.55 -41.11
N LYS A 194 1.13 0.31 -40.68
CA LYS A 194 2.33 -0.50 -40.89
C LYS A 194 2.59 -0.64 -42.41
N ASP A 195 3.86 -0.55 -42.80
CA ASP A 195 4.29 -0.65 -44.21
C ASP A 195 3.68 0.43 -45.10
N LYS A 196 3.34 1.57 -44.49
CA LYS A 196 2.77 2.75 -45.19
C LYS A 196 1.42 2.49 -45.85
N ARG A 197 0.74 1.41 -45.46
CA ARG A 197 -0.60 1.09 -45.96
C ARG A 197 -1.62 2.06 -45.35
N PRO A 198 -2.55 2.59 -46.15
CA PRO A 198 -3.59 3.43 -45.55
C PRO A 198 -4.56 2.63 -44.69
N LEU A 199 -4.91 3.20 -43.54
CA LEU A 199 -5.89 2.62 -42.61
C LEU A 199 -6.91 3.70 -42.28
N ASP A 200 -8.14 3.27 -42.01
CA ASP A 200 -9.17 4.19 -41.51
C ASP A 200 -9.19 4.09 -39.97
N ALA A 201 -8.86 5.20 -39.33
CA ALA A 201 -8.86 5.24 -37.83
C ALA A 201 -10.24 4.92 -37.25
N ALA A 202 -11.32 5.18 -37.98
CA ALA A 202 -12.67 4.88 -37.53
C ALA A 202 -12.93 3.38 -37.37
N ASP A 203 -12.17 2.54 -38.05
CA ASP A 203 -12.37 1.09 -38.05
C ASP A 203 -11.61 0.37 -36.95
N ALA A 204 -10.79 1.06 -36.18
CA ALA A 204 -9.98 0.45 -35.11
C ALA A 204 -10.87 -0.04 -33.98
N LYS A 205 -10.64 -1.30 -33.57
CA LYS A 205 -11.35 -1.93 -32.45
C LYS A 205 -10.37 -2.10 -31.31
N LEU A 206 -10.46 -1.23 -30.31
CA LEU A 206 -9.63 -1.30 -29.12
C LEU A 206 -10.24 -2.31 -28.12
N MET A 207 -9.38 -2.89 -27.31
CA MET A 207 -9.82 -3.78 -26.23
C MET A 207 -9.06 -3.41 -24.96
N LEU A 208 -9.77 -3.21 -23.88
CA LEU A 208 -9.16 -2.94 -22.58
C LEU A 208 -9.06 -4.28 -21.84
N ALA A 209 -7.83 -4.68 -21.56
CA ALA A 209 -7.56 -5.93 -20.85
C ALA A 209 -7.31 -5.63 -19.37
N ASP A 210 -8.20 -6.09 -18.51
CA ASP A 210 -8.03 -5.96 -17.06
C ASP A 210 -6.86 -6.81 -16.58
N ILE A 211 -6.08 -6.26 -15.68
CA ILE A 211 -4.98 -6.96 -15.02
C ILE A 211 -5.33 -7.09 -13.54
N PRO A 212 -5.78 -8.27 -13.10
CA PRO A 212 -6.04 -8.47 -11.67
C PRO A 212 -4.75 -8.35 -10.86
N PHE A 213 -4.85 -7.80 -9.67
CA PHE A 213 -3.68 -7.66 -8.79
C PHE A 213 -4.06 -8.00 -7.35
N VAL A 214 -3.04 -8.39 -6.57
CA VAL A 214 -3.23 -8.76 -5.16
C VAL A 214 -3.30 -7.49 -4.33
N HIS A 215 -4.34 -7.38 -3.50
CA HIS A 215 -4.54 -6.24 -2.60
C HIS A 215 -3.85 -6.50 -1.27
N MET A 216 -2.82 -5.73 -0.97
CA MET A 216 -2.02 -5.87 0.25
C MET A 216 -2.13 -4.66 1.19
N ARG A 217 -2.92 -3.65 0.80
CA ARG A 217 -3.01 -2.38 1.52
C ARG A 217 -3.41 -2.54 3.00
N GLN A 218 -4.40 -3.38 3.28
CA GLN A 218 -4.92 -3.55 4.63
C GLN A 218 -3.88 -4.08 5.61
N GLY A 219 -2.85 -4.71 5.09
CA GLY A 219 -1.80 -5.27 5.91
C GLY A 219 -0.60 -4.36 6.09
N LEU A 220 -0.57 -3.19 5.46
CA LEU A 220 0.57 -2.28 5.60
C LEU A 220 0.39 -1.39 6.83
N PRO A 221 1.49 -1.11 7.58
CA PRO A 221 1.44 -0.11 8.63
C PRO A 221 1.02 1.25 8.09
N GLU A 222 0.23 2.00 8.87
CA GLU A 222 -0.25 3.33 8.46
C GLU A 222 0.89 4.28 8.08
N THR A 223 2.03 4.17 8.75
CA THR A 223 3.20 5.01 8.48
C THR A 223 3.70 4.85 7.04
N LEU A 224 3.52 3.67 6.44
CA LEU A 224 3.91 3.43 5.05
C LEU A 224 2.86 3.95 4.07
N LEU A 225 1.58 3.96 4.45
CA LEU A 225 0.51 4.47 3.60
C LEU A 225 0.54 5.99 3.48
N GLU A 226 0.94 6.68 4.55
CA GLU A 226 0.92 8.15 4.64
C GLU A 226 2.28 8.79 4.44
N GLY A 227 3.35 8.03 4.48
CA GLY A 227 4.71 8.54 4.47
C GLY A 227 5.30 8.73 3.09
N SER A 228 6.60 8.93 3.08
CA SER A 228 7.41 9.06 1.87
C SER A 228 8.41 7.91 1.75
N SER A 229 8.06 6.74 2.31
CA SER A 229 8.92 5.56 2.25
C SER A 229 9.18 5.15 0.80
N SER A 230 10.40 4.74 0.52
CA SER A 230 10.80 4.29 -0.81
C SER A 230 10.09 2.97 -1.18
N TYR A 231 10.07 2.66 -2.46
CA TYR A 231 9.56 1.38 -2.96
C TYR A 231 10.19 0.20 -2.21
N SER A 232 11.52 0.21 -2.09
CA SER A 232 12.24 -0.88 -1.43
C SER A 232 11.86 -1.03 0.05
N GLU A 233 11.65 0.08 0.74
CA GLU A 233 11.22 0.06 2.15
C GLU A 233 9.83 -0.55 2.30
N VAL A 234 8.90 -0.18 1.43
CA VAL A 234 7.53 -0.72 1.48
C VAL A 234 7.52 -2.21 1.16
N VAL A 235 8.28 -2.63 0.14
CA VAL A 235 8.41 -4.05 -0.22
C VAL A 235 9.02 -4.84 0.94
N ARG A 236 10.08 -4.29 1.56
CA ARG A 236 10.72 -4.96 2.70
C ARG A 236 9.74 -5.14 3.86
N ALA A 237 8.93 -4.11 4.17
CA ALA A 237 7.92 -4.19 5.22
C ALA A 237 6.86 -5.23 4.90
N ALA A 238 6.39 -5.29 3.66
CA ALA A 238 5.41 -6.28 3.23
C ALA A 238 5.98 -7.70 3.34
N ASN A 239 7.26 -7.89 2.95
CA ASN A 239 7.91 -9.20 3.00
C ASN A 239 8.25 -9.63 4.43
N ALA A 240 8.39 -8.69 5.35
CA ALA A 240 8.63 -9.03 6.76
C ALA A 240 7.51 -9.90 7.34
N ALA A 241 6.30 -9.79 6.77
CA ALA A 241 5.17 -10.62 7.18
C ALA A 241 5.40 -12.11 6.94
N ILE A 242 6.30 -12.47 6.03
CA ILE A 242 6.62 -13.86 5.71
C ILE A 242 8.07 -14.22 6.07
N GLY A 243 8.70 -13.37 6.88
CA GLY A 243 10.04 -13.61 7.39
C GLY A 243 10.06 -14.66 8.51
N PRO A 244 11.24 -14.95 9.06
CA PRO A 244 11.32 -15.95 10.12
C PRO A 244 10.43 -15.56 11.32
N MET A 245 9.62 -16.52 11.77
CA MET A 245 8.74 -16.33 12.91
C MET A 245 9.54 -16.45 14.20
N GLU A 246 10.25 -15.38 14.53
CA GLU A 246 11.09 -15.31 15.72
C GLU A 246 10.70 -14.06 16.50
N LEU A 247 10.57 -14.22 17.81
CA LEU A 247 10.33 -13.10 18.73
C LEU A 247 11.52 -12.99 19.68
N VAL A 248 12.24 -11.88 19.61
CA VAL A 248 13.30 -11.58 20.58
C VAL A 248 12.86 -10.35 21.38
N ILE A 249 12.93 -10.46 22.70
CA ILE A 249 12.49 -9.39 23.61
C ILE A 249 13.68 -8.84 24.39
N ASP A 250 13.79 -7.50 24.42
CA ASP A 250 14.77 -6.75 25.21
C ASP A 250 13.98 -5.86 26.16
N LEU A 251 13.68 -6.37 27.35
CA LEU A 251 12.87 -5.64 28.33
C LEU A 251 13.53 -4.35 28.80
N PRO A 252 14.83 -4.36 29.18
CA PRO A 252 15.46 -3.11 29.66
C PRO A 252 15.38 -1.96 28.67
N GLN A 253 15.41 -2.24 27.35
CA GLN A 253 15.36 -1.19 26.33
C GLN A 253 13.94 -1.03 25.75
N CYS A 254 12.99 -1.81 26.21
CA CYS A 254 11.60 -1.82 25.70
C CYS A 254 11.57 -2.02 24.18
N ARG A 255 12.37 -2.98 23.70
CA ARG A 255 12.49 -3.32 22.27
C ARG A 255 12.12 -4.78 22.03
N PHE A 256 11.66 -5.06 20.81
CA PHE A 256 11.48 -6.45 20.39
C PHE A 256 11.82 -6.57 18.90
N ARG A 257 12.24 -7.77 18.51
CA ARG A 257 12.49 -8.10 17.10
C ARG A 257 11.46 -9.12 16.66
N ALA A 258 10.81 -8.84 15.54
CA ALA A 258 9.84 -9.72 14.90
C ALA A 258 10.01 -9.59 13.39
N GLY A 259 10.02 -10.71 12.67
CA GLY A 259 10.22 -10.71 11.24
C GLY A 259 11.56 -10.11 10.82
N GLY A 260 12.57 -10.19 11.69
CA GLY A 260 13.91 -9.68 11.40
C GLY A 260 14.11 -8.19 11.64
N LYS A 261 13.09 -7.47 12.08
CA LYS A 261 13.18 -6.02 12.32
C LYS A 261 12.95 -5.70 13.80
N VAL A 262 13.70 -4.70 14.31
CA VAL A 262 13.61 -4.25 15.71
C VAL A 262 12.62 -3.10 15.82
N TYR A 263 11.78 -3.16 16.83
CA TYR A 263 10.76 -2.17 17.14
C TYR A 263 10.87 -1.74 18.60
N THR A 264 10.42 -0.53 18.89
CA THR A 264 10.25 -0.02 20.25
C THR A 264 8.77 -0.09 20.61
N MET A 265 8.48 -0.44 21.85
CA MET A 265 7.11 -0.54 22.36
C MET A 265 7.04 0.08 23.74
N ARG A 266 5.89 0.62 24.09
CA ARG A 266 5.68 1.18 25.43
C ARG A 266 5.92 0.11 26.50
N ARG A 267 6.47 0.55 27.63
CA ARG A 267 6.82 -0.31 28.78
C ARG A 267 5.70 -1.28 29.16
N ALA A 268 4.48 -0.75 29.35
CA ALA A 268 3.34 -1.57 29.74
C ALA A 268 2.99 -2.65 28.71
N ALA A 269 3.09 -2.30 27.41
CA ALA A 269 2.75 -3.24 26.34
C ALA A 269 3.79 -4.35 26.22
N ILE A 270 5.09 -4.02 26.28
CA ILE A 270 6.12 -5.06 26.16
C ILE A 270 6.17 -5.96 27.41
N ALA A 271 5.84 -5.41 28.58
CA ALA A 271 5.73 -6.21 29.79
C ALA A 271 4.59 -7.23 29.66
N MET A 272 3.45 -6.78 29.11
CA MET A 272 2.31 -7.67 28.87
C MET A 272 2.65 -8.78 27.85
N LEU A 273 3.33 -8.42 26.77
CA LEU A 273 3.83 -9.38 25.77
C LEU A 273 4.74 -10.41 26.44
N SER A 274 5.63 -9.94 27.33
CA SER A 274 6.60 -10.79 28.02
C SER A 274 5.94 -11.80 28.96
N VAL A 275 4.81 -11.47 29.58
CA VAL A 275 4.07 -12.44 30.41
C VAL A 275 3.75 -13.69 29.56
N PHE A 276 3.19 -13.49 28.38
CA PHE A 276 2.81 -14.62 27.52
C PHE A 276 4.02 -15.30 26.89
N ALA A 277 5.04 -14.53 26.52
CA ALA A 277 6.27 -15.07 25.96
C ALA A 277 6.99 -15.99 26.96
N ARG A 278 7.11 -15.53 28.18
CA ARG A 278 7.80 -16.31 29.24
C ARG A 278 7.03 -17.58 29.54
N ARG A 279 5.71 -17.48 29.59
CA ARG A 279 4.85 -18.66 29.85
C ARG A 279 5.00 -19.71 28.74
N ALA A 280 5.14 -19.26 27.49
CA ALA A 280 5.37 -20.18 26.36
C ALA A 280 6.73 -20.87 26.47
N ILE A 281 7.78 -20.12 26.83
CA ILE A 281 9.13 -20.68 27.01
C ILE A 281 9.11 -21.75 28.15
N GLU A 282 8.39 -21.47 29.23
CA GLU A 282 8.25 -22.38 30.38
C GLU A 282 7.31 -23.55 30.07
N LYS A 283 6.70 -23.58 28.90
CA LYS A 283 5.78 -24.63 28.45
C LYS A 283 4.59 -24.81 29.40
N LYS A 284 4.12 -23.70 29.95
CA LYS A 284 2.92 -23.67 30.80
C LYS A 284 1.71 -23.43 29.92
N GLY A 285 0.56 -23.90 30.31
CA GLY A 285 -0.67 -23.75 29.55
C GLY A 285 -1.17 -22.32 29.48
N PRO A 286 -2.24 -22.07 28.72
CA PRO A 286 -2.79 -20.73 28.56
C PRO A 286 -3.29 -20.14 29.89
N LEU A 287 -3.39 -18.83 29.95
CA LEU A 287 -3.84 -18.10 31.13
C LEU A 287 -5.31 -17.74 31.03
N ASP A 288 -6.03 -17.87 32.13
CA ASP A 288 -7.37 -17.30 32.24
C ASP A 288 -7.27 -15.81 32.51
N ALA A 289 -8.22 -15.04 31.98
CA ALA A 289 -8.32 -13.64 32.34
C ALA A 289 -8.75 -13.48 33.80
N PRO A 290 -8.26 -12.45 34.50
CA PRO A 290 -8.80 -12.16 35.83
C PRO A 290 -10.29 -11.82 35.75
N ALA A 291 -11.02 -12.11 36.84
CA ALA A 291 -12.45 -11.79 36.90
C ALA A 291 -12.65 -10.27 36.94
N LYS A 292 -13.75 -9.81 36.37
CA LYS A 292 -14.12 -8.38 36.40
C LYS A 292 -14.38 -7.95 37.86
N GLY A 293 -13.83 -6.78 38.19
CA GLY A 293 -14.03 -6.20 39.52
C GLY A 293 -13.31 -6.87 40.64
N VAL A 294 -12.50 -7.91 40.37
CA VAL A 294 -11.76 -8.66 41.39
C VAL A 294 -10.28 -8.65 41.03
N CYS A 295 -9.45 -8.08 41.89
CA CYS A 295 -8.01 -8.07 41.68
C CYS A 295 -7.43 -9.48 41.90
N ASP A 296 -6.73 -9.98 40.90
CA ASP A 296 -6.05 -11.29 40.96
C ASP A 296 -4.58 -11.05 41.32
N PRO A 297 -4.15 -11.45 42.54
CA PRO A 297 -2.76 -11.24 42.96
C PRO A 297 -1.75 -11.99 42.11
N GLU A 298 -2.09 -13.17 41.61
CA GLU A 298 -1.16 -13.96 40.77
C GLU A 298 -0.93 -13.28 39.43
N TRP A 299 -1.98 -12.73 38.81
CA TRP A 299 -1.84 -11.91 37.58
C TRP A 299 -0.99 -10.67 37.87
N GLY A 300 -1.23 -10.02 39.00
CA GLY A 300 -0.44 -8.88 39.41
C GLY A 300 1.05 -9.21 39.49
N LYS A 301 1.39 -10.34 40.09
CA LYS A 301 2.77 -10.83 40.22
C LYS A 301 3.41 -11.10 38.86
N LEU A 302 2.70 -11.80 37.98
CA LEU A 302 3.20 -12.11 36.64
C LEU A 302 3.55 -10.84 35.88
N TYR A 303 2.64 -9.89 35.87
CA TYR A 303 2.83 -8.65 35.13
C TYR A 303 3.91 -7.76 35.76
N PHE A 304 3.88 -7.60 37.07
CA PHE A 304 4.84 -6.75 37.80
C PHE A 304 6.27 -7.25 37.63
N LYS A 305 6.48 -8.56 37.64
CA LYS A 305 7.79 -9.16 37.42
C LYS A 305 8.39 -8.74 36.08
N GLU A 306 7.57 -8.73 35.04
CA GLU A 306 8.04 -8.33 33.70
C GLU A 306 8.23 -6.79 33.62
N LEU A 307 7.32 -6.05 34.22
CA LEU A 307 7.38 -4.58 34.22
C LEU A 307 8.63 -4.06 34.92
N LEU A 308 9.04 -4.70 36.03
CA LEU A 308 10.26 -4.33 36.75
C LEU A 308 11.51 -4.45 35.90
N GLN A 309 11.53 -5.38 34.94
CA GLN A 309 12.67 -5.55 34.04
C GLN A 309 12.71 -4.46 32.96
N CYS A 310 11.65 -3.68 32.82
CA CYS A 310 11.57 -2.58 31.85
C CYS A 310 12.02 -1.24 32.44
N VAL A 311 12.37 -1.19 33.71
CA VAL A 311 12.80 0.05 34.39
C VAL A 311 14.17 -0.15 35.03
N HIS A 312 14.93 0.93 35.20
CA HIS A 312 16.24 0.86 35.84
C HIS A 312 16.10 0.77 37.37
N HIS A 313 15.09 1.43 37.91
CA HIS A 313 14.78 1.40 39.35
C HIS A 313 13.28 1.26 39.56
N VAL A 314 12.88 0.58 40.63
CA VAL A 314 11.47 0.41 40.99
C VAL A 314 10.78 1.78 41.17
N ASP A 315 11.54 2.78 41.62
CA ASP A 315 11.03 4.16 41.79
C ASP A 315 10.69 4.86 40.47
N ASP A 316 11.10 4.32 39.35
CA ASP A 316 10.71 4.81 38.02
C ASP A 316 9.23 4.54 37.75
N LEU A 317 8.64 3.60 38.49
CA LEU A 317 7.19 3.34 38.47
C LEU A 317 6.53 4.22 39.52
N SER A 318 5.38 4.81 39.19
CA SER A 318 4.64 5.64 40.15
C SER A 318 4.20 4.80 41.35
N GLU A 319 4.03 5.44 42.51
CA GLU A 319 3.51 4.80 43.72
C GLU A 319 2.14 4.18 43.46
N GLU A 320 1.33 4.89 42.66
CA GLU A 320 -0.01 4.43 42.27
C GLU A 320 0.07 3.12 41.50
N THR A 321 0.98 3.01 40.54
CA THR A 321 1.19 1.79 39.77
C THR A 321 1.66 0.65 40.67
N ARG A 322 2.64 0.91 41.55
CA ARG A 322 3.17 -0.10 42.49
C ARG A 322 2.09 -0.60 43.42
N PHE A 323 1.29 0.31 43.99
CA PHE A 323 0.20 -0.02 44.91
C PHE A 323 -0.86 -0.88 44.21
N SER A 324 -1.28 -0.45 43.02
CA SER A 324 -2.27 -1.16 42.20
C SER A 324 -1.84 -2.59 41.87
N LEU A 325 -0.57 -2.78 41.51
CA LEU A 325 -0.05 -4.08 41.13
C LEU A 325 0.11 -5.01 42.35
N ARG A 326 0.33 -4.47 43.54
CA ARG A 326 0.36 -5.27 44.78
C ARG A 326 -1.02 -5.88 45.10
N LYS A 327 -2.09 -5.13 44.80
CA LYS A 327 -3.45 -5.64 44.95
C LYS A 327 -3.77 -6.74 43.96
N GLY A 328 -3.12 -6.69 42.79
CA GLY A 328 -3.35 -7.63 41.72
C GLY A 328 -3.94 -6.93 40.49
N MET A 329 -4.20 -7.69 39.45
CA MET A 329 -4.78 -7.21 38.21
C MET A 329 -6.22 -7.68 38.10
N ASP A 330 -7.14 -6.76 37.83
CA ASP A 330 -8.55 -7.12 37.58
C ASP A 330 -8.82 -7.30 36.09
N GLY A 331 -10.01 -7.80 35.77
CA GLY A 331 -10.39 -8.08 34.39
C GLY A 331 -10.45 -6.86 33.47
N GLU A 332 -10.81 -5.70 34.02
CA GLU A 332 -10.85 -4.44 33.25
C GLU A 332 -9.44 -4.00 32.86
N THR A 333 -8.53 -4.03 33.82
CA THR A 333 -7.11 -3.67 33.58
C THR A 333 -6.48 -4.64 32.58
N PHE A 334 -6.73 -5.94 32.75
CA PHE A 334 -6.25 -6.97 31.83
C PHE A 334 -6.73 -6.70 30.39
N SER A 335 -8.04 -6.45 30.24
CA SER A 335 -8.63 -6.22 28.92
C SER A 335 -8.05 -4.98 28.27
N MET A 336 -7.86 -3.91 29.03
CA MET A 336 -7.28 -2.66 28.54
C MET A 336 -5.82 -2.89 28.10
N GLN A 337 -5.01 -3.54 28.93
CA GLN A 337 -3.60 -3.78 28.61
C GLN A 337 -3.44 -4.72 27.43
N LEU A 338 -4.28 -5.76 27.35
CA LEU A 338 -4.25 -6.68 26.23
C LEU A 338 -4.65 -5.98 24.93
N SER A 339 -5.70 -5.16 24.97
CA SER A 339 -6.16 -4.42 23.80
C SER A 339 -5.06 -3.46 23.27
N ARG A 340 -4.38 -2.77 24.19
CA ARG A 340 -3.28 -1.86 23.83
C ARG A 340 -2.11 -2.63 23.22
N LEU A 341 -1.77 -3.79 23.77
CA LEU A 341 -0.72 -4.66 23.22
C LEU A 341 -1.08 -5.09 21.78
N GLN A 342 -2.28 -5.64 21.61
CA GLN A 342 -2.73 -6.13 20.29
C GLN A 342 -2.74 -5.01 19.26
N SER A 343 -3.23 -3.84 19.65
CA SER A 343 -3.26 -2.66 18.78
C SER A 343 -1.84 -2.22 18.39
N SER A 344 -0.91 -2.21 19.36
CA SER A 344 0.49 -1.84 19.08
C SER A 344 1.15 -2.82 18.12
N LEU A 345 0.93 -4.11 18.32
CA LEU A 345 1.50 -5.14 17.44
C LEU A 345 0.95 -5.00 16.02
N ARG A 346 -0.35 -4.78 15.87
CA ARG A 346 -0.97 -4.58 14.54
C ARG A 346 -0.46 -3.33 13.85
N LYS A 347 -0.31 -2.24 14.61
CA LYS A 347 0.18 -0.97 14.07
C LYS A 347 1.63 -1.10 13.58
N LEU A 348 2.48 -1.78 14.35
CA LEU A 348 3.91 -1.91 14.04
C LEU A 348 4.19 -2.95 12.95
N LEU A 349 3.48 -4.07 12.98
CA LEU A 349 3.80 -5.25 12.16
C LEU A 349 2.87 -5.42 10.95
N GLY A 350 1.72 -4.73 10.93
CA GLY A 350 0.76 -4.89 9.84
C GLY A 350 0.27 -6.34 9.73
N PRO A 351 0.26 -6.93 8.53
CA PRO A 351 -0.19 -8.31 8.35
C PRO A 351 0.73 -9.32 9.03
N GLY A 352 1.97 -8.95 9.30
CA GLY A 352 2.93 -9.79 10.00
C GLY A 352 2.66 -9.93 11.49
N ALA A 353 1.65 -9.22 12.02
CA ALA A 353 1.33 -9.27 13.45
C ALA A 353 0.72 -10.60 13.90
N ILE A 354 0.00 -11.29 13.02
CA ILE A 354 -0.81 -12.46 13.39
C ILE A 354 -0.04 -13.49 14.24
N PRO A 355 1.18 -13.92 13.87
CA PRO A 355 1.90 -14.90 14.69
C PRO A 355 2.26 -14.42 16.10
N TYR A 356 2.28 -13.10 16.32
CA TYR A 356 2.73 -12.49 17.58
C TYR A 356 1.58 -12.03 18.46
N LEU A 357 0.35 -12.09 17.95
CA LEU A 357 -0.84 -11.70 18.71
C LEU A 357 -1.15 -12.75 19.78
N ILE A 358 -1.80 -12.29 20.84
CA ILE A 358 -2.24 -13.17 21.92
C ILE A 358 -3.57 -13.79 21.51
N ASP A 359 -3.59 -15.09 21.38
CA ASP A 359 -4.77 -15.88 21.02
C ASP A 359 -5.64 -16.10 22.27
N ASN A 360 -6.96 -16.02 22.12
CA ASN A 360 -7.90 -16.24 23.22
C ASN A 360 -8.50 -17.66 23.22
N GLY A 361 -7.99 -18.52 22.33
CA GLY A 361 -8.43 -19.89 22.23
C GLY A 361 -9.80 -20.10 21.59
N GLY A 362 -10.48 -19.03 21.22
CA GLY A 362 -11.81 -19.12 20.63
C GLY A 362 -12.91 -19.61 21.57
N THR A 363 -12.64 -19.64 22.87
CA THR A 363 -13.58 -20.14 23.90
C THR A 363 -14.07 -19.02 24.81
N ARG A 364 -15.12 -19.28 25.55
CA ARG A 364 -15.63 -18.40 26.62
C ARG A 364 -15.79 -19.22 27.88
N PRO A 365 -15.06 -18.86 28.97
CA PRO A 365 -14.05 -17.80 29.07
C PRO A 365 -12.82 -18.07 28.18
N GLY A 366 -12.13 -17.00 27.78
CA GLY A 366 -10.95 -17.08 26.93
C GLY A 366 -9.76 -17.74 27.63
N LYS A 367 -8.97 -18.46 26.84
CA LYS A 367 -7.71 -19.09 27.28
C LYS A 367 -6.59 -18.40 26.50
N PHE A 368 -5.87 -17.52 27.15
CA PHE A 368 -4.95 -16.58 26.50
C PHE A 368 -3.52 -17.13 26.45
N GLN A 369 -2.93 -17.12 25.25
CA GLN A 369 -1.55 -17.57 25.04
C GLN A 369 -0.99 -16.99 23.74
N ILE A 370 0.34 -16.94 23.67
CA ILE A 370 1.02 -16.69 22.40
C ILE A 370 1.17 -18.05 21.70
N THR A 371 0.97 -18.08 20.37
CA THR A 371 0.99 -19.34 19.62
C THR A 371 2.36 -19.67 19.02
N LEU A 372 3.32 -18.74 19.10
CA LEU A 372 4.68 -19.01 18.64
C LEU A 372 5.27 -20.21 19.39
N PRO A 373 6.02 -21.09 18.69
CA PRO A 373 6.72 -22.19 19.37
C PRO A 373 7.71 -21.65 20.39
N PRO A 374 7.85 -22.32 21.54
CA PRO A 374 8.80 -21.87 22.58
C PRO A 374 10.22 -21.62 22.09
N GLU A 375 10.69 -22.46 21.16
CA GLU A 375 12.04 -22.34 20.57
C GLU A 375 12.23 -21.11 19.69
N SER A 376 11.14 -20.44 19.31
CA SER A 376 11.17 -19.23 18.50
C SER A 376 11.22 -17.95 19.35
N ILE A 377 11.15 -18.07 20.69
CA ILE A 377 11.06 -16.93 21.60
C ILE A 377 12.35 -16.83 22.42
N HIS A 378 12.99 -15.66 22.38
CA HIS A 378 14.27 -15.44 23.06
C HIS A 378 14.29 -14.09 23.76
N TYR A 379 15.14 -13.98 24.77
CA TYR A 379 15.43 -12.69 25.45
C TYR A 379 16.89 -12.36 25.18
N ALA A 380 17.16 -11.18 24.63
CA ALA A 380 18.52 -10.77 24.30
C ALA A 380 18.55 -9.24 24.11
N PRO A 381 19.70 -8.61 24.35
CA PRO A 381 19.85 -7.17 24.00
C PRO A 381 19.65 -6.96 22.51
N LEU A 382 18.98 -5.88 22.16
CA LEU A 382 18.70 -5.52 20.76
C LEU A 382 19.27 -4.13 20.46
N PRO A 383 19.75 -3.89 19.21
CA PRO A 383 20.22 -2.56 18.82
C PRO A 383 19.05 -1.58 18.74
N GLU A 384 19.36 -0.29 18.66
CA GLU A 384 18.35 0.72 18.40
C GLU A 384 17.67 0.44 17.06
N PRO A 385 16.35 0.62 16.97
CA PRO A 385 15.68 0.54 15.68
C PRO A 385 16.33 1.53 14.72
N LYS A 386 16.56 1.11 13.47
CA LYS A 386 17.12 2.00 12.46
C LYS A 386 16.10 3.11 12.19
N ILE A 387 16.50 4.34 12.44
CA ILE A 387 15.71 5.51 12.05
C ILE A 387 15.98 5.69 10.56
N ASP A 388 14.95 5.53 9.75
CA ASP A 388 15.05 5.84 8.33
C ASP A 388 15.22 7.36 8.20
N LEU A 389 16.47 7.79 7.97
CA LEU A 389 16.81 9.19 7.78
C LEU A 389 16.36 9.73 6.40
N ALA A 390 15.43 9.06 5.75
CA ALA A 390 14.88 9.51 4.47
C ALA A 390 13.73 10.50 4.70
N GLY A 391 13.94 11.48 5.59
CA GLY A 391 12.92 12.48 5.93
C GLY A 391 13.52 13.82 6.33
N LYS A 392 14.46 14.34 5.53
CA LYS A 392 14.85 15.74 5.59
C LYS A 392 14.91 16.31 4.19
#